data_17abdc4284c1ea540f55d8d67808288c
#
_entry.id   17abdc4284c1ea540f55d8d67808288c
#
_cell.length_a   1.000
_cell.length_b   1.000
_cell.length_c   1.000
_cell.angle_alpha   90.00
_cell.angle_beta   90.00
_cell.angle_gamma   90.00
#
_symmetry.space_group_name_H-M   'P 1'
#
loop_
_entity.id
_entity.type
_entity.pdbx_description
1 polymer ?
#
loop_
_entity_poly.entity_id
_entity_poly.type
_entity_poly.pdbx_seq_one_letter_code
_entity_poly.pdbx_strand_id
1 'polypeptide(L)'
;AEWTESGGEKTFVHTPAQFFQGMAVGLLVAAIIPTIVAGLIGYAILGLRGHYFAICTLGLGVAAGEISGGIEIIGAGQGFTTPPFPNVGGLEARGEFFYLLSFGALVLTFITVRAIYSTRFKLILNAIRDNEDKAEAMGIETMKYKIIGWMISAFFCGLAGGIMGGLVGYIDSTDVAFDGREMGVFMVLMAILGGKGTLWGPV
;
A
#
# COMPACT_ATOMS: atom_id res chain seq x y z
N ALA A 1 21.78 -20.16 -3.19
CA ALA A 1 22.45 -19.03 -3.85
C ALA A 1 23.69 -19.60 -4.53
N GLU A 2 23.78 -19.50 -5.84
CA GLU A 2 24.99 -19.88 -6.58
C GLU A 2 25.79 -18.63 -6.88
N TRP A 3 27.11 -18.70 -6.66
CA TRP A 3 28.04 -17.67 -7.05
C TRP A 3 28.36 -17.83 -8.53
N THR A 4 28.07 -16.83 -9.34
CA THR A 4 28.53 -16.79 -10.73
C THR A 4 29.63 -15.72 -10.86
N GLU A 5 30.75 -16.11 -11.46
CA GLU A 5 31.81 -15.17 -11.82
C GLU A 5 31.47 -14.58 -13.20
N SER A 6 31.11 -13.30 -13.23
CA SER A 6 30.98 -12.54 -14.47
C SER A 6 31.92 -11.34 -14.37
N GLY A 7 33.00 -11.37 -15.17
CA GLY A 7 33.96 -10.25 -15.27
C GLY A 7 34.79 -9.93 -14.02
N GLY A 8 35.07 -10.92 -13.15
CA GLY A 8 35.92 -10.74 -11.97
C GLY A 8 35.19 -10.23 -10.71
N GLU A 9 33.90 -9.92 -10.79
CA GLU A 9 33.08 -9.65 -9.62
C GLU A 9 32.18 -10.86 -9.29
N LYS A 10 32.21 -11.25 -8.01
CA LYS A 10 31.33 -12.31 -7.51
C LYS A 10 29.95 -11.71 -7.22
N THR A 11 29.01 -11.87 -8.13
CA THR A 11 27.63 -11.46 -7.94
C THR A 11 26.79 -12.64 -7.43
N PHE A 12 25.97 -12.39 -6.40
CA PHE A 12 24.97 -13.35 -5.93
C PHE A 12 23.83 -13.41 -6.92
N VAL A 13 23.71 -14.53 -7.63
CA VAL A 13 22.53 -14.79 -8.48
C VAL A 13 21.54 -15.65 -7.70
N HIS A 14 20.39 -15.09 -7.42
CA HIS A 14 19.30 -15.86 -6.81
C HIS A 14 18.71 -16.85 -7.83
N THR A 15 18.54 -18.11 -7.41
CA THR A 15 17.82 -19.08 -8.22
C THR A 15 16.37 -18.58 -8.43
N PRO A 16 15.78 -18.75 -9.63
CA PRO A 16 14.42 -18.24 -9.90
C PRO A 16 13.39 -18.64 -8.85
N ALA A 17 13.47 -19.88 -8.34
CA ALA A 17 12.59 -20.37 -7.28
C ALA A 17 12.74 -19.56 -5.97
N GLN A 18 13.97 -19.21 -5.59
CA GLN A 18 14.23 -18.40 -4.39
C GLN A 18 13.71 -16.98 -4.55
N PHE A 19 13.84 -16.39 -5.76
CA PHE A 19 13.28 -15.07 -6.05
C PHE A 19 11.75 -15.05 -5.89
N PHE A 20 11.05 -16.01 -6.50
CA PHE A 20 9.59 -16.08 -6.40
C PHE A 20 9.09 -16.37 -4.99
N GLN A 21 9.78 -17.23 -4.24
CA GLN A 21 9.47 -17.46 -2.82
C GLN A 21 9.70 -16.19 -1.98
N GLY A 22 10.86 -15.55 -2.16
CA GLY A 22 11.18 -14.30 -1.47
C GLY A 22 10.17 -13.20 -1.77
N MET A 23 9.76 -13.08 -3.03
CA MET A 23 8.75 -12.12 -3.45
C MET A 23 7.36 -12.41 -2.86
N ALA A 24 6.93 -13.67 -2.83
CA ALA A 24 5.65 -14.05 -2.21
C ALA A 24 5.64 -13.73 -0.71
N VAL A 25 6.70 -14.08 0.01
CA VAL A 25 6.84 -13.74 1.43
C VAL A 25 6.93 -12.21 1.61
N GLY A 26 7.71 -11.53 0.77
CA GLY A 26 7.83 -10.07 0.78
C GLY A 26 6.50 -9.36 0.59
N LEU A 27 5.66 -9.81 -0.34
CA LEU A 27 4.32 -9.27 -0.56
C LEU A 27 3.38 -9.49 0.63
N LEU A 28 3.44 -10.67 1.27
CA LEU A 28 2.67 -10.92 2.48
C LEU A 28 3.10 -9.99 3.62
N VAL A 29 4.39 -9.83 3.82
CA VAL A 29 4.94 -8.91 4.83
C VAL A 29 4.56 -7.46 4.52
N ALA A 30 4.68 -7.04 3.25
CA ALA A 30 4.29 -5.71 2.78
C ALA A 30 2.79 -5.44 2.93
N ALA A 31 1.94 -6.44 2.93
CA ALA A 31 0.52 -6.28 3.21
C ALA A 31 0.21 -6.25 4.71
N ILE A 32 0.85 -7.13 5.52
CA ILE A 32 0.52 -7.32 6.94
C ILE A 32 1.08 -6.19 7.81
N ILE A 33 2.35 -5.79 7.62
CA ILE A 33 2.99 -4.77 8.45
C ILE A 33 2.24 -3.44 8.39
N PRO A 34 1.94 -2.87 7.20
CA PRO A 34 1.18 -1.62 7.12
C PRO A 34 -0.24 -1.74 7.72
N THR A 35 -0.86 -2.92 7.62
CA THR A 35 -2.18 -3.16 8.21
C THR A 35 -2.14 -3.05 9.73
N ILE A 36 -1.13 -3.64 10.38
CA ILE A 36 -0.96 -3.56 11.83
C ILE A 36 -0.66 -2.11 12.25
N VAL A 37 0.27 -1.46 11.56
CA VAL A 37 0.65 -0.06 11.82
C VAL A 37 -0.56 0.86 11.62
N ALA A 38 -1.34 0.64 10.56
CA ALA A 38 -2.56 1.39 10.29
C ALA A 38 -3.61 1.20 11.41
N GLY A 39 -3.73 0.00 11.99
CA GLY A 39 -4.60 -0.24 13.14
C GLY A 39 -4.18 0.57 14.38
N LEU A 40 -2.89 0.59 14.67
CA LEU A 40 -2.34 1.34 15.81
C LEU A 40 -2.48 2.86 15.61
N ILE A 41 -2.06 3.37 14.46
CA ILE A 41 -2.15 4.79 14.11
C ILE A 41 -3.61 5.22 13.96
N GLY A 42 -4.44 4.36 13.35
CA GLY A 42 -5.86 4.62 13.17
C GLY A 42 -6.58 4.82 14.50
N TYR A 43 -6.25 4.03 15.52
CA TYR A 43 -6.81 4.22 16.85
C TYR A 43 -6.52 5.62 17.44
N ALA A 44 -5.33 6.15 17.17
CA ALA A 44 -4.93 7.48 17.66
C ALA A 44 -5.56 8.63 16.85
N ILE A 45 -5.70 8.47 15.51
CA ILE A 45 -6.01 9.59 14.60
C ILE A 45 -7.49 9.62 14.19
N LEU A 46 -8.17 8.47 14.06
CA LEU A 46 -9.56 8.41 13.59
C LEU A 46 -10.58 9.00 14.56
N GLY A 47 -10.16 9.36 15.77
CA GLY A 47 -10.94 10.18 16.70
C GLY A 47 -11.00 11.65 16.31
N LEU A 48 -10.09 12.14 15.44
CA LEU A 48 -10.12 13.49 14.94
C LEU A 48 -11.20 13.63 13.87
N ARG A 49 -11.87 14.79 13.85
CA ARG A 49 -12.98 15.06 12.92
C ARG A 49 -12.67 16.21 11.98
N GLY A 50 -13.22 16.17 10.77
CA GLY A 50 -13.16 17.25 9.81
C GLY A 50 -11.75 17.60 9.35
N HIS A 51 -11.43 18.90 9.31
CA HIS A 51 -10.16 19.41 8.81
C HIS A 51 -8.94 18.99 9.63
N TYR A 52 -9.12 18.76 10.94
CA TYR A 52 -8.03 18.34 11.82
C TYR A 52 -7.52 16.93 11.46
N PHE A 53 -8.41 16.04 11.02
CA PHE A 53 -8.03 14.73 10.52
C PHE A 53 -7.15 14.84 9.28
N ALA A 54 -7.54 15.68 8.31
CA ALA A 54 -6.79 15.88 7.07
C ALA A 54 -5.38 16.45 7.33
N ILE A 55 -5.27 17.47 8.20
CA ILE A 55 -3.97 18.07 8.55
C ILE A 55 -3.08 17.06 9.27
N CYS A 56 -3.65 16.30 10.22
CA CYS A 56 -2.91 15.30 10.98
C CYS A 56 -2.38 14.18 10.07
N THR A 57 -3.19 13.66 9.15
CA THR A 57 -2.78 12.59 8.23
C THR A 57 -1.72 13.05 7.23
N LEU A 58 -1.81 14.30 6.72
CA LEU A 58 -0.77 14.88 5.88
C LEU A 58 0.54 15.05 6.65
N GLY A 59 0.47 15.62 7.85
CA GLY A 59 1.65 15.78 8.71
C GLY A 59 2.31 14.45 9.07
N LEU A 60 1.49 13.41 9.33
CA LEU A 60 2.00 12.07 9.59
C LEU A 60 2.70 11.48 8.37
N GLY A 61 2.16 11.67 7.16
CA GLY A 61 2.78 11.21 5.92
C GLY A 61 4.16 11.83 5.71
N VAL A 62 4.28 13.15 5.89
CA VAL A 62 5.57 13.87 5.82
C VAL A 62 6.53 13.37 6.89
N ALA A 63 6.08 13.28 8.14
CA ALA A 63 6.91 12.80 9.25
C ALA A 63 7.40 11.36 9.04
N ALA A 64 6.56 10.49 8.49
CA ALA A 64 6.94 9.12 8.18
C ALA A 64 8.02 9.07 7.08
N GLY A 65 7.97 9.92 6.08
CA GLY A 65 9.00 10.06 5.05
C GLY A 65 10.34 10.51 5.64
N GLU A 66 10.34 11.54 6.47
CA GLU A 66 11.55 12.04 7.14
C GLU A 66 12.16 11.02 8.11
N ILE A 67 11.33 10.36 8.91
CA ILE A 67 11.78 9.29 9.82
C ILE A 67 12.38 8.13 9.03
N SER A 68 11.72 7.73 7.94
CA SER A 68 12.21 6.66 7.05
C SER A 68 13.57 7.01 6.45
N GLY A 69 13.77 8.26 6.01
CA GLY A 69 15.06 8.76 5.50
C GLY A 69 16.20 8.74 6.53
N GLY A 70 15.89 8.78 7.84
CA GLY A 70 16.86 8.71 8.93
C GLY A 70 17.25 7.30 9.38
N ILE A 71 16.55 6.26 8.95
CA ILE A 71 16.78 4.88 9.41
C ILE A 71 17.77 4.16 8.49
N GLU A 72 18.98 3.85 8.99
CA GLU A 72 20.05 3.19 8.23
C GLU A 72 19.63 1.83 7.63
N ILE A 73 18.77 1.06 8.31
CA ILE A 73 18.29 -0.25 7.85
C ILE A 73 17.47 -0.14 6.55
N ILE A 74 16.83 1.02 6.31
CA ILE A 74 16.00 1.28 5.13
C ILE A 74 16.77 2.08 4.06
N GLY A 75 18.09 2.26 4.23
CA GLY A 75 18.95 2.94 3.28
C GLY A 75 19.25 4.42 3.59
N ALA A 76 18.82 4.96 4.74
CA ALA A 76 19.19 6.29 5.29
C ALA A 76 19.18 7.44 4.25
N GLY A 77 18.11 7.54 3.45
CA GLY A 77 18.00 8.58 2.41
C GLY A 77 18.84 8.33 1.15
N GLN A 78 19.65 7.29 1.12
CA GLN A 78 20.37 6.87 -0.11
C GLN A 78 19.57 5.83 -0.93
N GLY A 79 18.45 5.36 -0.38
CA GLY A 79 17.66 4.32 -0.97
C GLY A 79 18.32 2.94 -0.95
N PHE A 80 17.62 1.95 -1.43
CA PHE A 80 18.16 0.60 -1.62
C PHE A 80 17.66 -0.01 -2.92
N THR A 81 18.50 -0.87 -3.51
CA THR A 81 18.16 -1.62 -4.71
C THR A 81 17.50 -2.93 -4.34
N THR A 82 16.39 -3.25 -5.00
CA THR A 82 15.76 -4.57 -4.86
C THR A 82 16.56 -5.62 -5.66
N PRO A 83 16.49 -6.91 -5.27
CA PRO A 83 17.15 -7.97 -6.02
C PRO A 83 16.72 -7.94 -7.50
N PRO A 84 17.70 -8.08 -8.44
CA PRO A 84 17.39 -8.07 -9.86
C PRO A 84 16.48 -9.24 -10.22
N PHE A 85 15.57 -9.02 -11.17
CA PHE A 85 14.71 -10.07 -11.71
C PHE A 85 15.57 -11.16 -12.35
N PRO A 86 15.32 -12.46 -12.05
CA PRO A 86 16.09 -13.53 -12.64
C PRO A 86 15.95 -13.53 -14.17
N ASN A 87 17.04 -13.83 -14.89
CA ASN A 87 17.09 -13.87 -16.36
C ASN A 87 16.30 -15.07 -16.93
N VAL A 88 14.99 -15.12 -16.66
CA VAL A 88 14.07 -16.10 -17.20
C VAL A 88 13.23 -15.39 -18.25
N GLY A 89 13.64 -15.43 -19.53
CA GLY A 89 12.88 -14.88 -20.64
C GLY A 89 13.10 -13.39 -20.99
N GLY A 90 14.10 -12.72 -20.39
CA GLY A 90 14.48 -11.34 -20.77
C GLY A 90 13.61 -10.24 -20.13
N LEU A 91 13.75 -9.01 -20.62
CA LEU A 91 13.06 -7.81 -20.11
C LEU A 91 11.53 -7.89 -20.32
N GLU A 92 11.07 -8.53 -21.37
CA GLU A 92 9.65 -8.71 -21.67
C GLU A 92 8.97 -9.56 -20.62
N ALA A 93 9.58 -10.67 -20.21
CA ALA A 93 9.03 -11.54 -19.16
C ALA A 93 8.90 -10.85 -17.80
N ARG A 94 9.81 -9.92 -17.47
CA ARG A 94 9.69 -9.08 -16.26
C ARG A 94 8.46 -8.19 -16.33
N GLY A 95 8.25 -7.50 -17.43
CA GLY A 95 7.09 -6.62 -17.63
C GLY A 95 5.78 -7.39 -17.56
N GLU A 96 5.67 -8.51 -18.25
CA GLU A 96 4.50 -9.37 -18.22
C GLU A 96 4.19 -9.91 -16.82
N PHE A 97 5.20 -10.34 -16.09
CA PHE A 97 5.04 -10.86 -14.72
C PHE A 97 4.47 -9.78 -13.78
N PHE A 98 5.07 -8.59 -13.74
CA PHE A 98 4.58 -7.50 -12.87
C PHE A 98 3.23 -6.96 -13.32
N TYR A 99 2.94 -6.97 -14.63
CA TYR A 99 1.62 -6.63 -15.16
C TYR A 99 0.55 -7.61 -14.66
N LEU A 100 0.78 -8.91 -14.79
CA LEU A 100 -0.16 -9.92 -14.33
C LEU A 100 -0.35 -9.88 -12.81
N LEU A 101 0.72 -9.62 -12.07
CA LEU A 101 0.68 -9.51 -10.61
C LEU A 101 -0.13 -8.29 -10.17
N SER A 102 0.08 -7.14 -10.81
CA SER A 102 -0.68 -5.91 -10.56
C SER A 102 -2.15 -6.07 -10.94
N PHE A 103 -2.42 -6.71 -12.08
CA PHE A 103 -3.77 -7.02 -12.52
C PHE A 103 -4.48 -7.96 -11.53
N GLY A 104 -3.79 -8.99 -11.04
CA GLY A 104 -4.29 -9.89 -10.00
C GLY A 104 -4.63 -9.15 -8.70
N ALA A 105 -3.76 -8.24 -8.25
CA ALA A 105 -4.01 -7.40 -7.08
C ALA A 105 -5.21 -6.48 -7.28
N LEU A 106 -5.37 -5.88 -8.46
CA LEU A 106 -6.52 -5.05 -8.81
C LEU A 106 -7.83 -5.86 -8.75
N VAL A 107 -7.86 -7.04 -9.37
CA VAL A 107 -9.03 -7.93 -9.35
C VAL A 107 -9.37 -8.34 -7.93
N LEU A 108 -8.38 -8.70 -7.12
CA LEU A 108 -8.56 -9.06 -5.72
C LEU A 108 -9.16 -7.90 -4.92
N THR A 109 -8.64 -6.69 -5.09
CA THR A 109 -9.15 -5.47 -4.46
C THR A 109 -10.59 -5.23 -4.88
N PHE A 110 -10.90 -5.32 -6.17
CA PHE A 110 -12.25 -5.12 -6.68
C PHE A 110 -13.24 -6.13 -6.10
N ILE A 111 -12.89 -7.41 -6.07
CA ILE A 111 -13.73 -8.47 -5.48
C ILE A 111 -13.97 -8.19 -4.00
N THR A 112 -12.93 -7.81 -3.26
CA THR A 112 -13.05 -7.52 -1.81
C THR A 112 -13.95 -6.31 -1.56
N VAL A 113 -13.76 -5.22 -2.29
CA VAL A 113 -14.61 -4.03 -2.17
C VAL A 113 -16.05 -4.36 -2.55
N ARG A 114 -16.26 -5.12 -3.62
CA ARG A 114 -17.61 -5.58 -4.01
C ARG A 114 -18.26 -6.45 -2.94
N ALA A 115 -17.50 -7.34 -2.31
CA ALA A 115 -17.99 -8.15 -1.20
C ALA A 115 -18.40 -7.27 -0.01
N ILE A 116 -17.57 -6.29 0.35
CA ILE A 116 -17.87 -5.31 1.40
C ILE A 116 -19.17 -4.54 1.07
N TYR A 117 -19.35 -4.13 -0.19
CA TYR A 117 -20.53 -3.41 -0.65
C TYR A 117 -21.83 -4.25 -0.58
N SER A 118 -21.73 -5.56 -0.57
CA SER A 118 -22.89 -6.46 -0.41
C SER A 118 -23.27 -6.72 1.05
N THR A 119 -22.44 -6.28 2.02
CA THR A 119 -22.63 -6.52 3.45
C THR A 119 -23.25 -5.34 4.19
N ARG A 120 -23.68 -5.57 5.42
CA ARG A 120 -24.14 -4.52 6.34
C ARG A 120 -23.05 -3.50 6.67
N PHE A 121 -21.79 -3.87 6.47
CA PHE A 121 -20.64 -3.00 6.70
C PHE A 121 -20.71 -1.71 5.86
N LYS A 122 -21.14 -1.81 4.59
CA LYS A 122 -21.39 -0.65 3.73
C LYS A 122 -22.42 0.31 4.33
N LEU A 123 -23.54 -0.23 4.83
CA LEU A 123 -24.60 0.60 5.41
C LEU A 123 -24.10 1.39 6.62
N ILE A 124 -23.29 0.73 7.46
CA ILE A 124 -22.69 1.35 8.64
C ILE A 124 -21.70 2.45 8.22
N LEU A 125 -20.80 2.17 7.26
CA LEU A 125 -19.85 3.17 6.77
C LEU A 125 -20.56 4.38 6.12
N ASN A 126 -21.66 4.14 5.40
CA ASN A 126 -22.45 5.23 4.83
C ASN A 126 -23.14 6.07 5.92
N ALA A 127 -23.68 5.45 6.96
CA ALA A 127 -24.29 6.15 8.09
C ALA A 127 -23.24 7.03 8.82
N ILE A 128 -22.02 6.50 9.04
CA ILE A 128 -20.92 7.25 9.64
C ILE A 128 -20.50 8.43 8.73
N ARG A 129 -20.40 8.20 7.43
CA ARG A 129 -20.06 9.24 6.46
C ARG A 129 -21.08 10.37 6.43
N ASP A 130 -22.36 10.03 6.48
CA ASP A 130 -23.44 11.01 6.37
C ASP A 130 -23.57 11.84 7.66
N ASN A 131 -23.53 11.20 8.84
CA ASN A 131 -23.47 11.92 10.11
C ASN A 131 -22.99 10.98 11.24
N GLU A 132 -21.77 11.19 11.69
CA GLU A 132 -21.13 10.37 12.73
C GLU A 132 -21.85 10.44 14.07
N ASP A 133 -22.27 11.64 14.51
CA ASP A 133 -22.94 11.82 15.80
C ASP A 133 -24.31 11.11 15.84
N LYS A 134 -25.04 11.12 14.71
CA LYS A 134 -26.30 10.37 14.60
C LYS A 134 -26.06 8.87 14.58
N ALA A 135 -24.99 8.40 13.93
CA ALA A 135 -24.64 6.99 13.92
C ALA A 135 -24.29 6.49 15.33
N GLU A 136 -23.54 7.27 16.10
CA GLU A 136 -23.25 6.96 17.52
C GLU A 136 -24.51 6.96 18.39
N ALA A 137 -25.39 7.93 18.18
CA ALA A 137 -26.67 7.99 18.90
C ALA A 137 -27.57 6.78 18.62
N MET A 138 -27.41 6.13 17.45
CA MET A 138 -28.10 4.88 17.09
C MET A 138 -27.39 3.62 17.63
N GLY A 139 -26.32 3.78 18.43
CA GLY A 139 -25.57 2.67 19.03
C GLY A 139 -24.51 2.04 18.13
N ILE A 140 -24.09 2.71 17.05
CA ILE A 140 -23.03 2.22 16.18
C ILE A 140 -21.66 2.61 16.80
N GLU A 141 -20.79 1.64 17.00
CA GLU A 141 -19.39 1.88 17.41
C GLU A 141 -18.55 2.45 16.26
N THR A 142 -18.69 3.76 15.97
CA THR A 142 -18.12 4.41 14.79
C THR A 142 -16.62 4.21 14.67
N MET A 143 -15.89 4.34 15.77
CA MET A 143 -14.44 4.18 15.82
C MET A 143 -13.98 2.79 15.32
N LYS A 144 -14.64 1.73 15.78
CA LYS A 144 -14.32 0.36 15.39
C LYS A 144 -14.47 0.12 13.88
N TYR A 145 -15.58 0.58 13.31
CA TYR A 145 -15.82 0.42 11.88
C TYR A 145 -14.88 1.27 11.02
N LYS A 146 -14.49 2.46 11.48
CA LYS A 146 -13.47 3.29 10.84
C LYS A 146 -12.11 2.60 10.84
N ILE A 147 -11.67 2.04 11.98
CA ILE A 147 -10.39 1.34 12.09
C ILE A 147 -10.37 0.13 11.16
N ILE A 148 -11.44 -0.68 11.12
CA ILE A 148 -11.51 -1.84 10.23
C ILE A 148 -11.40 -1.41 8.75
N GLY A 149 -12.14 -0.38 8.35
CA GLY A 149 -12.05 0.16 6.98
C GLY A 149 -10.66 0.68 6.65
N TRP A 150 -10.02 1.37 7.59
CA TRP A 150 -8.66 1.88 7.46
C TRP A 150 -7.62 0.75 7.31
N MET A 151 -7.73 -0.31 8.11
CA MET A 151 -6.86 -1.48 8.03
C MET A 151 -7.01 -2.23 6.70
N ILE A 152 -8.24 -2.40 6.21
CA ILE A 152 -8.49 -3.02 4.89
C ILE A 152 -7.84 -2.20 3.77
N SER A 153 -7.96 -0.88 3.81
CA SER A 153 -7.32 0.00 2.85
C SER A 153 -5.79 -0.13 2.91
N ALA A 154 -5.21 -0.10 4.12
CA ALA A 154 -3.77 -0.24 4.33
C ALA A 154 -3.22 -1.58 3.81
N PHE A 155 -3.99 -2.66 3.93
CA PHE A 155 -3.61 -3.97 3.39
C PHE A 155 -3.39 -3.91 1.87
N PHE A 156 -4.34 -3.34 1.13
CA PHE A 156 -4.23 -3.25 -0.33
C PHE A 156 -3.19 -2.22 -0.77
N CYS A 157 -3.03 -1.12 -0.05
CA CYS A 157 -1.96 -0.17 -0.30
C CYS A 157 -0.58 -0.79 -0.08
N GLY A 158 -0.41 -1.58 0.98
CA GLY A 158 0.83 -2.30 1.25
C GLY A 158 1.14 -3.34 0.17
N LEU A 159 0.14 -4.08 -0.28
CA LEU A 159 0.28 -5.03 -1.38
C LEU A 159 0.73 -4.33 -2.68
N ALA A 160 0.07 -3.23 -3.05
CA ALA A 160 0.41 -2.44 -4.22
C ALA A 160 1.81 -1.84 -4.12
N GLY A 161 2.19 -1.32 -2.95
CA GLY A 161 3.53 -0.80 -2.68
C GLY A 161 4.62 -1.87 -2.81
N GLY A 162 4.36 -3.09 -2.32
CA GLY A 162 5.29 -4.22 -2.48
C GLY A 162 5.49 -4.62 -3.94
N ILE A 163 4.44 -4.62 -4.76
CA ILE A 163 4.53 -4.89 -6.20
C ILE A 163 5.32 -3.78 -6.89
N MET A 164 5.02 -2.53 -6.58
CA MET A 164 5.70 -1.37 -7.16
C MET A 164 7.18 -1.35 -6.81
N GLY A 165 7.55 -1.65 -5.57
CA GLY A 165 8.95 -1.75 -5.15
C GLY A 165 9.75 -2.79 -5.95
N GLY A 166 9.14 -3.94 -6.24
CA GLY A 166 9.74 -4.95 -7.12
C GLY A 166 9.86 -4.50 -8.58
N LEU A 167 8.89 -3.71 -9.07
CA LEU A 167 8.87 -3.21 -10.44
C LEU A 167 9.92 -2.11 -10.66
N VAL A 168 10.01 -1.15 -9.76
CA VAL A 168 10.93 0.00 -9.90
C VAL A 168 12.39 -0.45 -9.75
N GLY A 169 12.66 -1.37 -8.85
CA GLY A 169 14.01 -1.92 -8.66
C GLY A 169 14.92 -1.08 -7.77
N TYR A 170 14.56 0.17 -7.50
CA TYR A 170 15.24 1.09 -6.59
C TYR A 170 14.19 1.84 -5.78
N ILE A 171 14.35 1.87 -4.47
CA ILE A 171 13.42 2.53 -3.57
C ILE A 171 14.19 3.55 -2.76
N ASP A 172 13.86 4.81 -2.98
CA ASP A 172 14.24 5.91 -2.13
C ASP A 172 13.06 6.33 -1.26
N SER A 173 13.35 6.69 0.00
CA SER A 173 12.30 7.06 0.94
C SER A 173 11.61 8.35 0.56
N THR A 174 12.34 9.33 0.06
CA THR A 174 11.84 10.69 -0.19
C THR A 174 11.17 10.80 -1.56
N ASP A 175 11.84 10.32 -2.60
CA ASP A 175 11.40 10.57 -3.99
C ASP A 175 10.53 9.45 -4.57
N VAL A 176 10.56 8.24 -3.97
CA VAL A 176 9.80 7.09 -4.49
C VAL A 176 8.73 6.63 -3.52
N ALA A 177 9.08 6.38 -2.24
CA ALA A 177 8.14 5.77 -1.29
C ALA A 177 7.12 6.76 -0.72
N PHE A 178 7.57 8.00 -0.42
CA PHE A 178 6.74 9.04 0.17
C PHE A 178 6.55 10.26 -0.74
N ASP A 179 6.64 10.08 -2.05
CA ASP A 179 6.30 11.17 -2.97
C ASP A 179 4.81 11.53 -2.85
N GLY A 180 4.55 12.54 -2.01
CA GLY A 180 3.20 13.03 -1.76
C GLY A 180 2.56 13.68 -2.98
N ARG A 181 3.37 14.11 -3.97
CA ARG A 181 2.86 14.78 -5.16
C ARG A 181 2.32 13.76 -6.17
N GLU A 182 3.13 12.81 -6.57
CA GLU A 182 2.71 11.84 -7.58
C GLU A 182 1.83 10.74 -7.01
N MET A 183 2.23 10.12 -5.91
CA MET A 183 1.47 9.02 -5.33
C MET A 183 0.27 9.46 -4.50
N GLY A 184 0.44 10.49 -3.65
CA GLY A 184 -0.61 10.92 -2.73
C GLY A 184 -1.73 11.70 -3.43
N VAL A 185 -1.36 12.77 -4.14
CA VAL A 185 -2.35 13.69 -4.74
C VAL A 185 -3.07 13.06 -5.92
N PHE A 186 -2.38 12.34 -6.80
CA PHE A 186 -3.01 11.71 -7.96
C PHE A 186 -3.99 10.60 -7.57
N MET A 187 -3.70 9.78 -6.56
CA MET A 187 -4.65 8.77 -6.07
C MET A 187 -5.94 9.40 -5.55
N VAL A 188 -5.83 10.50 -4.81
CA VAL A 188 -7.00 11.23 -4.30
C VAL A 188 -7.78 11.86 -5.45
N LEU A 189 -7.09 12.47 -6.42
CA LEU A 189 -7.73 13.05 -7.60
C LEU A 189 -8.49 12.00 -8.43
N MET A 190 -7.89 10.85 -8.69
CA MET A 190 -8.55 9.74 -9.40
C MET A 190 -9.83 9.31 -8.68
N ALA A 191 -9.79 9.17 -7.36
CA ALA A 191 -10.95 8.78 -6.57
C ALA A 191 -12.06 9.86 -6.56
N ILE A 192 -11.70 11.15 -6.56
CA ILE A 192 -12.66 12.25 -6.55
C ILE A 192 -13.26 12.46 -7.94
N LEU A 193 -12.44 12.51 -8.98
CA LEU A 193 -12.87 12.74 -10.37
C LEU A 193 -13.71 11.58 -10.91
N GLY A 194 -13.37 10.36 -10.54
CA GLY A 194 -14.14 9.17 -10.92
C GLY A 194 -15.50 9.06 -10.22
N GLY A 195 -15.76 9.88 -9.20
CA GLY A 195 -17.04 9.89 -8.48
C GLY A 195 -16.96 9.20 -7.12
N LYS A 196 -16.81 10.02 -6.07
CA LYS A 196 -16.77 9.52 -4.68
C LYS A 196 -18.05 8.75 -4.32
N GLY A 197 -17.89 7.58 -3.73
CA GLY A 197 -19.00 6.74 -3.29
C GLY A 197 -19.52 5.75 -4.34
N THR A 198 -18.92 5.70 -5.52
CA THR A 198 -19.19 4.68 -6.53
C THR A 198 -18.07 3.63 -6.57
N LEU A 199 -18.42 2.38 -6.87
CA LEU A 199 -17.44 1.30 -7.00
C LEU A 199 -16.56 1.46 -8.26
N TRP A 200 -17.14 2.05 -9.31
CA TRP A 200 -16.51 2.21 -10.63
C TRP A 200 -15.73 3.52 -10.79
N GLY A 201 -15.83 4.41 -9.82
CA GLY A 201 -15.20 5.72 -9.90
C GLY A 201 -13.67 5.69 -10.04
N PRO A 202 -12.95 4.92 -9.23
CA PRO A 202 -11.49 4.85 -9.29
C PRO A 202 -10.93 4.01 -10.44
N VAL A 203 -11.76 3.27 -11.19
CA VAL A 203 -11.39 2.40 -12.31
C VAL A 203 -11.54 3.12 -13.64
#